data_1fcb30b5a5b08bd7cb1760b4e8d4fc06
#
_entry.id   1fcb30b5a5b08bd7cb1760b4e8d4fc06
#
_cell.length_a   1.000
_cell.length_b   1.000
_cell.length_c   1.000
_cell.angle_alpha   90.00
_cell.angle_beta   90.00
_cell.angle_gamma   90.00
#
_symmetry.space_group_name_H-M   'P 1'
#
loop_
_entity.id
_entity.type
_entity.pdbx_description
1 polymer ?
#
loop_
_entity_poly.entity_id
_entity_poly.type
_entity_poly.pdbx_seq_one_letter_code
_entity_poly.pdbx_strand_id
1 'polypeptide(L)'
;MVGASLAALMSAMRPDWQIALIEAHPMPVAESSATLYQPSFDARSTAIASGSVDLLAASGLWDSLKQHACPIEQVHVSDRGHFGGAVIDSRAHDLEAVGYVLENAWMGKVLLGHLHKLSNVSFLAPAKVDCITPLQNGVELSVVEGLGESTSATKLTVSLAVIADGAHSPLRKQLGIDTQVENYHQHAIISNVSFDRAHDHKAYERFTDEGPLALLPLLDFEGAHRSALVWTVPSSDSESLMALSDEAFAKQLQQRFGFRLGMISRVGERSAYPLQLTSACEQVRSNVVLMGNAAHFLHPVAGQGFNLALRDCASLCASLAEDAHLPLGKLTTLLKYVQAQKLDQQATVGFSDSVTKLFSRSDLPSAVLRQLGFLGLELVPQAGALFSQQAMGRAATQAYANGFAHKGEVG
;
A
#
# COMPACT_ATOMS: atom_id res chain seq x y z
N MET A 1 -3.80 5.27 -6.86
CA MET A 1 -4.28 5.36 -5.45
C MET A 1 -3.49 6.37 -4.61
N VAL A 2 -2.15 6.35 -4.55
CA VAL A 2 -1.34 7.27 -3.71
C VAL A 2 -1.61 8.73 -4.04
N GLY A 3 -1.56 9.14 -5.32
CA GLY A 3 -1.87 10.51 -5.73
C GLY A 3 -3.28 10.96 -5.35
N ALA A 4 -4.27 10.07 -5.49
CA ALA A 4 -5.65 10.36 -5.09
C ALA A 4 -5.80 10.51 -3.57
N SER A 5 -5.13 9.67 -2.78
CA SER A 5 -5.12 9.79 -1.32
C SER A 5 -4.44 11.10 -0.87
N LEU A 6 -3.33 11.46 -1.51
CA LEU A 6 -2.66 12.74 -1.24
C LEU A 6 -3.56 13.93 -1.58
N ALA A 7 -4.25 13.90 -2.73
CA ALA A 7 -5.18 14.97 -3.12
C ALA A 7 -6.32 15.14 -2.10
N ALA A 8 -6.87 14.03 -1.58
CA ALA A 8 -7.89 14.08 -0.54
C ALA A 8 -7.36 14.69 0.77
N LEU A 9 -6.18 14.26 1.23
CA LEU A 9 -5.55 14.80 2.43
C LEU A 9 -5.19 16.29 2.29
N MET A 10 -4.61 16.68 1.14
CA MET A 10 -4.29 18.08 0.85
C MET A 10 -5.53 18.95 0.81
N SER A 11 -6.59 18.50 0.15
CA SER A 11 -7.86 19.25 0.07
C SER A 11 -8.51 19.40 1.45
N ALA A 12 -8.51 18.36 2.27
CA ALA A 12 -9.04 18.43 3.63
C ALA A 12 -8.25 19.40 4.51
N MET A 13 -6.93 19.46 4.37
CA MET A 13 -6.06 20.33 5.16
C MET A 13 -6.05 21.78 4.65
N ARG A 14 -6.07 21.98 3.32
CA ARG A 14 -5.95 23.29 2.65
C ARG A 14 -6.93 23.38 1.49
N PRO A 15 -8.21 23.65 1.77
CA PRO A 15 -9.24 23.78 0.73
C PRO A 15 -9.03 24.99 -0.19
N ASP A 16 -8.16 25.92 0.18
CA ASP A 16 -7.71 27.05 -0.64
C ASP A 16 -6.71 26.69 -1.74
N TRP A 17 -6.07 25.50 -1.68
CA TRP A 17 -5.14 25.06 -2.70
C TRP A 17 -5.86 24.46 -3.90
N GLN A 18 -5.40 24.80 -5.11
CA GLN A 18 -5.88 24.18 -6.34
C GLN A 18 -5.02 22.93 -6.64
N ILE A 19 -5.67 21.80 -6.79
CA ILE A 19 -5.02 20.50 -6.98
C ILE A 19 -5.44 19.95 -8.36
N ALA A 20 -4.45 19.65 -9.21
CA ALA A 20 -4.68 18.93 -10.46
C ALA A 20 -4.21 17.47 -10.30
N LEU A 21 -5.11 16.52 -10.52
CA LEU A 21 -4.81 15.10 -10.57
C LEU A 21 -4.73 14.64 -12.03
N ILE A 22 -3.52 14.22 -12.45
CA ILE A 22 -3.25 13.77 -13.82
C ILE A 22 -3.17 12.24 -13.81
N GLU A 23 -4.02 11.58 -14.60
CA GLU A 23 -4.11 10.12 -14.67
C GLU A 23 -4.08 9.67 -16.14
N ALA A 24 -3.18 8.73 -16.45
CA ALA A 24 -2.98 8.24 -17.81
C ALA A 24 -4.16 7.39 -18.34
N HIS A 25 -4.88 6.75 -17.45
CA HIS A 25 -6.02 5.92 -17.82
C HIS A 25 -7.33 6.72 -17.74
N PRO A 26 -8.32 6.38 -18.60
CA PRO A 26 -9.65 6.95 -18.49
C PRO A 26 -10.24 6.71 -17.11
N MET A 27 -10.76 7.73 -16.46
CA MET A 27 -11.48 7.58 -15.21
C MET A 27 -12.93 7.18 -15.50
N PRO A 28 -13.53 6.33 -14.65
CA PRO A 28 -14.95 6.03 -14.74
C PRO A 28 -15.75 7.33 -14.60
N VAL A 29 -16.68 7.56 -15.52
CA VAL A 29 -17.58 8.72 -15.46
C VAL A 29 -18.44 8.59 -14.20
N ALA A 30 -18.56 9.66 -13.43
CA ALA A 30 -19.29 9.69 -12.14
C ALA A 30 -20.78 9.29 -12.22
N GLU A 31 -21.36 9.23 -13.42
CA GLU A 31 -22.78 8.99 -13.65
C GLU A 31 -23.25 7.54 -13.47
N SER A 32 -22.37 6.55 -13.36
CA SER A 32 -22.79 5.17 -13.13
C SER A 32 -22.85 4.79 -11.63
N SER A 33 -23.25 5.74 -10.79
CA SER A 33 -23.34 5.54 -9.33
C SER A 33 -24.41 4.52 -8.89
N ALA A 34 -25.21 4.00 -9.80
CA ALA A 34 -26.30 3.06 -9.50
C ALA A 34 -25.89 1.57 -9.55
N THR A 35 -24.73 1.23 -10.08
CA THR A 35 -24.24 -0.15 -9.98
C THR A 35 -23.68 -0.36 -8.58
N LEU A 36 -24.43 -1.11 -7.77
CA LEU A 36 -23.98 -1.61 -6.48
C LEU A 36 -22.60 -2.26 -6.67
N TYR A 37 -21.61 -1.82 -5.91
CA TYR A 37 -20.33 -2.49 -5.89
C TYR A 37 -20.54 -3.95 -5.44
N GLN A 38 -19.98 -4.88 -6.20
CA GLN A 38 -19.98 -6.29 -5.83
C GLN A 38 -18.52 -6.76 -5.71
N PRO A 39 -18.16 -7.48 -4.64
CA PRO A 39 -16.87 -8.14 -4.52
C PRO A 39 -16.61 -9.05 -5.72
N SER A 40 -15.34 -9.17 -6.11
CA SER A 40 -14.94 -10.01 -7.25
C SER A 40 -13.88 -11.01 -6.86
N PHE A 41 -13.91 -12.21 -7.46
CA PHE A 41 -12.85 -13.19 -7.31
C PHE A 41 -11.53 -12.75 -7.97
N ASP A 42 -11.59 -11.82 -8.91
CA ASP A 42 -10.43 -11.40 -9.68
C ASP A 42 -9.91 -10.02 -9.25
N ALA A 43 -10.49 -9.43 -8.18
CA ALA A 43 -10.08 -8.15 -7.65
C ALA A 43 -8.84 -8.28 -6.78
N ARG A 44 -7.85 -7.42 -7.04
CA ARG A 44 -6.71 -7.25 -6.13
C ARG A 44 -7.12 -6.47 -4.89
N SER A 45 -6.50 -6.80 -3.76
CA SER A 45 -6.81 -6.21 -2.47
C SER A 45 -5.58 -5.59 -1.82
N THR A 46 -5.81 -4.67 -0.92
CA THR A 46 -4.78 -4.00 -0.11
C THR A 46 -5.14 -4.10 1.36
N ALA A 47 -4.18 -4.49 2.18
CA ALA A 47 -4.29 -4.42 3.64
C ALA A 47 -3.99 -3.01 4.12
N ILE A 48 -4.93 -2.40 4.83
CA ILE A 48 -4.81 -1.09 5.46
C ILE A 48 -4.56 -1.29 6.95
N ALA A 49 -3.42 -0.86 7.44
CA ALA A 49 -3.06 -0.94 8.85
C ALA A 49 -3.90 0.05 9.68
N SER A 50 -4.12 -0.23 10.98
CA SER A 50 -4.97 0.62 11.83
C SER A 50 -4.51 2.08 11.88
N GLY A 51 -3.20 2.35 11.91
CA GLY A 51 -2.69 3.72 11.83
C GLY A 51 -3.04 4.42 10.50
N SER A 52 -3.10 3.70 9.38
CA SER A 52 -3.55 4.27 8.10
C SER A 52 -5.06 4.51 8.07
N VAL A 53 -5.85 3.73 8.83
CA VAL A 53 -7.28 3.99 9.04
C VAL A 53 -7.51 5.36 9.67
N ASP A 54 -6.71 5.72 10.68
CA ASP A 54 -6.79 7.02 11.36
C ASP A 54 -6.59 8.19 10.37
N LEU A 55 -5.64 8.04 9.42
CA LEU A 55 -5.40 9.04 8.36
C LEU A 55 -6.56 9.14 7.35
N LEU A 56 -7.13 8.00 6.97
CA LEU A 56 -8.28 7.95 6.07
C LEU A 56 -9.55 8.50 6.75
N ALA A 57 -9.70 8.30 8.05
CA ALA A 57 -10.77 8.89 8.85
C ALA A 57 -10.64 10.42 8.93
N ALA A 58 -9.43 10.92 9.19
CA ALA A 58 -9.14 12.34 9.22
C ALA A 58 -9.40 13.05 7.88
N SER A 59 -9.33 12.33 6.76
CA SER A 59 -9.69 12.85 5.42
C SER A 59 -11.17 12.67 5.05
N GLY A 60 -12.00 12.13 5.96
CA GLY A 60 -13.43 11.88 5.71
C GLY A 60 -13.72 10.69 4.77
N LEU A 61 -12.72 9.86 4.47
CA LEU A 61 -12.85 8.73 3.54
C LEU A 61 -13.28 7.43 4.22
N TRP A 62 -12.95 7.26 5.51
CA TRP A 62 -13.03 5.95 6.16
C TRP A 62 -14.44 5.39 6.26
N ASP A 63 -15.43 6.21 6.60
CA ASP A 63 -16.82 5.74 6.76
C ASP A 63 -17.37 5.12 5.46
N SER A 64 -16.98 5.68 4.32
CA SER A 64 -17.33 5.10 3.02
C SER A 64 -16.52 3.84 2.71
N LEU A 65 -15.22 3.85 2.99
CA LEU A 65 -14.33 2.70 2.75
C LEU A 65 -14.73 1.51 3.61
N LYS A 66 -15.09 1.72 4.88
CA LYS A 66 -15.44 0.68 5.85
C LYS A 66 -16.62 -0.19 5.40
N GLN A 67 -17.51 0.32 4.54
CA GLN A 67 -18.70 -0.42 4.07
C GLN A 67 -18.35 -1.75 3.36
N HIS A 68 -17.18 -1.83 2.72
CA HIS A 68 -16.69 -3.04 2.06
C HIS A 68 -15.26 -3.41 2.50
N ALA A 69 -14.92 -3.10 3.75
CA ALA A 69 -13.67 -3.49 4.38
C ALA A 69 -13.87 -4.76 5.22
N CYS A 70 -13.00 -5.74 5.03
CA CYS A 70 -12.96 -6.91 5.91
C CYS A 70 -11.99 -6.65 7.06
N PRO A 71 -12.41 -6.70 8.33
CA PRO A 71 -11.50 -6.48 9.44
C PRO A 71 -10.48 -7.61 9.56
N ILE A 72 -9.29 -7.29 10.04
CA ILE A 72 -8.27 -8.22 10.50
C ILE A 72 -8.24 -8.10 12.03
N GLU A 73 -8.88 -9.03 12.72
CA GLU A 73 -8.88 -9.05 14.18
C GLU A 73 -7.64 -9.74 14.75
N GLN A 74 -7.13 -10.73 14.02
CA GLN A 74 -5.93 -11.47 14.40
C GLN A 74 -5.01 -11.67 13.19
N VAL A 75 -3.69 -11.59 13.41
CA VAL A 75 -2.68 -12.03 12.44
C VAL A 75 -1.93 -13.22 13.05
N HIS A 76 -2.05 -14.35 12.40
CA HIS A 76 -1.35 -15.58 12.79
C HIS A 76 -0.09 -15.76 11.94
N VAL A 77 1.06 -15.56 12.56
CA VAL A 77 2.38 -15.75 11.92
C VAL A 77 2.93 -17.13 12.30
N SER A 78 3.39 -17.90 11.32
CA SER A 78 3.94 -19.25 11.54
C SER A 78 5.05 -19.59 10.56
N ASP A 79 5.94 -20.51 10.95
CA ASP A 79 6.98 -21.08 10.08
C ASP A 79 6.64 -22.54 9.78
N ARG A 80 6.70 -22.91 8.48
CA ARG A 80 6.36 -24.26 8.02
C ARG A 80 7.42 -25.27 8.47
N GLY A 81 6.95 -26.34 9.12
CA GLY A 81 7.85 -27.41 9.59
C GLY A 81 8.56 -27.12 10.92
N HIS A 82 8.30 -25.96 11.52
CA HIS A 82 8.87 -25.59 12.81
C HIS A 82 7.78 -25.32 13.85
N PHE A 83 8.12 -25.54 15.13
CA PHE A 83 7.23 -25.21 16.24
C PHE A 83 7.31 -23.71 16.54
N GLY A 84 6.19 -23.16 17.03
CA GLY A 84 6.06 -21.77 17.40
C GLY A 84 5.37 -20.93 16.32
N GLY A 85 4.89 -19.81 16.74
CA GLY A 85 4.23 -18.81 15.92
C GLY A 85 3.93 -17.61 16.78
N ALA A 86 3.58 -16.49 16.17
CA ALA A 86 3.12 -15.31 16.89
C ALA A 86 1.69 -14.99 16.48
N VAL A 87 0.89 -14.50 17.43
CA VAL A 87 -0.44 -14.00 17.17
C VAL A 87 -0.50 -12.54 17.57
N ILE A 88 -0.83 -11.67 16.63
CA ILE A 88 -1.17 -10.28 16.91
C ILE A 88 -2.69 -10.25 17.02
N ASP A 89 -3.22 -9.88 18.17
CA ASP A 89 -4.66 -9.83 18.46
C ASP A 89 -5.06 -8.36 18.71
N SER A 90 -6.09 -7.88 18.03
CA SER A 90 -6.59 -6.51 18.16
C SER A 90 -7.00 -6.18 19.60
N ARG A 91 -7.55 -7.15 20.31
CA ARG A 91 -8.00 -7.01 21.70
C ARG A 91 -6.85 -6.72 22.68
N ALA A 92 -5.64 -7.24 22.41
CA ALA A 92 -4.46 -6.95 23.19
C ALA A 92 -3.98 -5.48 23.09
N HIS A 93 -4.54 -4.74 22.14
CA HIS A 93 -4.22 -3.34 21.84
C HIS A 93 -5.44 -2.40 21.99
N ASP A 94 -6.54 -2.89 22.53
CA ASP A 94 -7.82 -2.15 22.66
C ASP A 94 -8.32 -1.59 21.31
N LEU A 95 -8.19 -2.40 20.23
CA LEU A 95 -8.60 -2.03 18.88
C LEU A 95 -9.74 -2.90 18.38
N GLU A 96 -10.60 -2.35 17.55
CA GLU A 96 -11.61 -3.10 16.79
C GLU A 96 -10.93 -4.12 15.85
N ALA A 97 -9.88 -3.67 15.15
CA ALA A 97 -9.07 -4.50 14.26
C ALA A 97 -7.63 -3.98 14.20
N VAL A 98 -6.66 -4.84 13.94
CA VAL A 98 -5.25 -4.44 13.69
C VAL A 98 -5.09 -3.82 12.31
N GLY A 99 -6.07 -4.02 11.43
CA GLY A 99 -6.15 -3.47 10.08
C GLY A 99 -7.38 -3.99 9.36
N TYR A 100 -7.50 -3.64 8.08
CA TYR A 100 -8.63 -4.03 7.23
C TYR A 100 -8.12 -4.40 5.84
N VAL A 101 -8.80 -5.32 5.19
CA VAL A 101 -8.54 -5.64 3.78
C VAL A 101 -9.63 -5.04 2.91
N LEU A 102 -9.23 -4.27 1.90
CA LEU A 102 -10.13 -3.68 0.93
C LEU A 102 -9.75 -4.09 -0.49
N GLU A 103 -10.74 -4.39 -1.32
CA GLU A 103 -10.52 -4.54 -2.74
C GLU A 103 -10.16 -3.18 -3.37
N ASN A 104 -9.13 -3.17 -4.22
CA ASN A 104 -8.61 -1.94 -4.82
C ASN A 104 -9.66 -1.22 -5.69
N ALA A 105 -10.56 -1.98 -6.31
CA ALA A 105 -11.67 -1.44 -7.09
C ALA A 105 -12.63 -0.60 -6.22
N TRP A 106 -12.97 -1.09 -5.02
CA TRP A 106 -13.77 -0.33 -4.05
C TRP A 106 -13.04 0.92 -3.57
N MET A 107 -11.79 0.77 -3.20
CA MET A 107 -10.98 1.89 -2.73
C MET A 107 -10.85 2.98 -3.80
N GLY A 108 -10.61 2.60 -5.06
CA GLY A 108 -10.58 3.53 -6.19
C GLY A 108 -11.92 4.25 -6.39
N LYS A 109 -13.05 3.50 -6.32
CA LYS A 109 -14.40 4.08 -6.45
C LYS A 109 -14.68 5.13 -5.37
N VAL A 110 -14.37 4.83 -4.11
CA VAL A 110 -14.59 5.75 -2.98
C VAL A 110 -13.68 6.98 -3.11
N LEU A 111 -12.39 6.79 -3.37
CA LEU A 111 -11.43 7.89 -3.54
C LEU A 111 -11.85 8.84 -4.66
N LEU A 112 -12.12 8.33 -5.85
CA LEU A 112 -12.54 9.15 -6.98
C LEU A 112 -13.89 9.83 -6.73
N GLY A 113 -14.86 9.09 -6.18
CA GLY A 113 -16.18 9.65 -5.83
C GLY A 113 -16.10 10.75 -4.77
N HIS A 114 -15.14 10.68 -3.84
CA HIS A 114 -14.87 11.75 -2.87
C HIS A 114 -14.24 12.96 -3.56
N LEU A 115 -13.19 12.75 -4.34
CA LEU A 115 -12.45 13.82 -5.01
C LEU A 115 -13.31 14.60 -6.02
N HIS A 116 -14.23 13.94 -6.71
CA HIS A 116 -15.16 14.62 -7.63
C HIS A 116 -16.11 15.61 -6.94
N LYS A 117 -16.32 15.50 -5.64
CA LYS A 117 -17.16 16.42 -4.86
C LYS A 117 -16.39 17.66 -4.38
N LEU A 118 -15.06 17.65 -4.51
CA LEU A 118 -14.19 18.72 -4.03
C LEU A 118 -14.02 19.78 -5.13
N SER A 119 -14.41 21.02 -4.85
CA SER A 119 -14.35 22.14 -5.82
C SER A 119 -12.93 22.58 -6.15
N ASN A 120 -11.96 22.26 -5.30
CA ASN A 120 -10.56 22.63 -5.47
C ASN A 120 -9.70 21.52 -6.10
N VAL A 121 -10.32 20.39 -6.53
CA VAL A 121 -9.65 19.29 -7.23
C VAL A 121 -10.13 19.23 -8.67
N SER A 122 -9.21 19.31 -9.61
CA SER A 122 -9.45 19.12 -11.03
C SER A 122 -8.81 17.84 -11.54
N PHE A 123 -9.43 17.22 -12.54
CA PHE A 123 -8.94 15.98 -13.14
C PHE A 123 -8.53 16.21 -14.58
N LEU A 124 -7.35 15.72 -14.93
CA LEU A 124 -6.88 15.58 -16.31
C LEU A 124 -6.74 14.08 -16.56
N ALA A 125 -7.75 13.46 -17.20
CA ALA A 125 -7.81 12.03 -17.48
C ALA A 125 -8.73 11.73 -18.68
N PRO A 126 -8.30 10.95 -19.65
CA PRO A 126 -6.95 10.39 -19.77
C PRO A 126 -5.91 11.45 -20.16
N ALA A 127 -4.87 11.57 -19.36
CA ALA A 127 -3.78 12.50 -19.62
C ALA A 127 -2.46 12.00 -19.04
N LYS A 128 -1.37 12.26 -19.73
CA LYS A 128 -0.03 11.83 -19.33
C LYS A 128 0.91 13.03 -19.32
N VAL A 129 1.72 13.14 -18.26
CA VAL A 129 2.84 14.06 -18.28
C VAL A 129 3.96 13.44 -19.12
N ASP A 130 4.28 14.09 -20.23
CA ASP A 130 5.35 13.66 -21.13
C ASP A 130 6.69 14.24 -20.74
N CYS A 131 6.70 15.50 -20.27
CA CYS A 131 7.93 16.18 -19.85
C CYS A 131 7.71 16.99 -18.57
N ILE A 132 8.73 17.02 -17.72
CA ILE A 132 8.80 17.80 -16.50
C ILE A 132 10.04 18.71 -16.56
N THR A 133 9.82 20.02 -16.49
CA THR A 133 10.87 21.02 -16.57
C THR A 133 10.89 21.88 -15.31
N PRO A 134 11.92 21.76 -14.45
CA PRO A 134 12.06 22.62 -13.29
C PRO A 134 12.23 24.10 -13.70
N LEU A 135 11.53 24.99 -13.00
CA LEU A 135 11.63 26.43 -13.12
C LEU A 135 12.22 27.04 -11.84
N GLN A 136 12.52 28.32 -11.85
CA GLN A 136 13.03 29.02 -10.65
C GLN A 136 12.03 28.99 -9.48
N ASN A 137 10.71 29.12 -9.76
CA ASN A 137 9.65 29.18 -8.75
C ASN A 137 8.48 28.24 -9.11
N GLY A 138 8.77 27.00 -9.49
CA GLY A 138 7.74 26.03 -9.86
C GLY A 138 8.25 24.98 -10.81
N VAL A 139 7.32 24.34 -11.49
CA VAL A 139 7.57 23.28 -12.48
C VAL A 139 6.64 23.46 -13.68
N GLU A 140 7.16 23.39 -14.88
CA GLU A 140 6.37 23.29 -16.10
C GLU A 140 6.20 21.81 -16.46
N LEU A 141 4.95 21.38 -16.62
CA LEU A 141 4.56 20.04 -17.05
C LEU A 141 4.04 20.13 -18.49
N SER A 142 4.58 19.34 -19.38
CA SER A 142 3.99 19.09 -20.70
C SER A 142 2.99 17.93 -20.55
N VAL A 143 1.70 18.24 -20.63
CA VAL A 143 0.61 17.27 -20.45
C VAL A 143 0.03 16.94 -21.81
N VAL A 144 -0.01 15.66 -22.15
CA VAL A 144 -0.67 15.14 -23.35
C VAL A 144 -2.00 14.54 -22.92
N GLU A 145 -3.09 15.16 -23.38
CA GLU A 145 -4.46 14.75 -23.11
C GLU A 145 -5.04 13.98 -24.29
N GLY A 146 -5.89 12.99 -24.02
CA GLY A 146 -6.58 12.18 -25.01
C GLY A 146 -5.96 10.81 -25.23
N LEU A 147 -6.56 10.03 -26.12
CA LEU A 147 -6.17 8.67 -26.49
C LEU A 147 -5.99 8.55 -28.02
N GLY A 148 -4.97 7.80 -28.43
CA GLY A 148 -4.72 7.52 -29.85
C GLY A 148 -4.32 8.76 -30.66
N GLU A 149 -4.95 8.96 -31.82
CA GLU A 149 -4.62 10.06 -32.72
C GLU A 149 -5.18 11.43 -32.30
N SER A 150 -6.15 11.46 -31.37
CA SER A 150 -6.76 12.68 -30.88
C SER A 150 -6.09 13.11 -29.56
N THR A 151 -4.84 13.55 -29.65
CA THR A 151 -4.11 14.06 -28.50
C THR A 151 -3.88 15.56 -28.62
N SER A 152 -3.99 16.28 -27.50
CA SER A 152 -3.60 17.69 -27.40
C SER A 152 -2.49 17.84 -26.36
N ALA A 153 -1.49 18.64 -26.68
CA ALA A 153 -0.39 18.94 -25.76
C ALA A 153 -0.65 20.31 -25.09
N THR A 154 -0.70 20.32 -23.78
CA THR A 154 -0.92 21.54 -22.97
C THR A 154 0.24 21.70 -22.00
N LYS A 155 0.66 22.94 -21.76
CA LYS A 155 1.64 23.28 -20.73
C LYS A 155 0.93 23.73 -19.47
N LEU A 156 1.25 23.07 -18.35
CA LEU A 156 0.74 23.41 -17.03
C LEU A 156 1.90 23.84 -16.14
N THR A 157 1.84 25.05 -15.58
CA THR A 157 2.83 25.50 -14.59
C THR A 157 2.24 25.34 -13.19
N VAL A 158 2.96 24.64 -12.31
CA VAL A 158 2.55 24.34 -10.95
C VAL A 158 3.62 24.76 -9.94
N SER A 159 3.21 25.12 -8.74
CA SER A 159 4.12 25.46 -7.63
C SER A 159 4.81 24.22 -7.05
N LEU A 160 4.12 23.08 -7.10
CA LEU A 160 4.63 21.79 -6.61
C LEU A 160 4.12 20.67 -7.50
N ALA A 161 4.99 19.80 -7.97
CA ALA A 161 4.66 18.56 -8.65
C ALA A 161 4.96 17.36 -7.73
N VAL A 162 3.95 16.51 -7.51
CA VAL A 162 4.14 15.25 -6.79
C VAL A 162 4.03 14.09 -7.77
N ILE A 163 5.14 13.38 -7.95
CA ILE A 163 5.28 12.27 -8.88
C ILE A 163 4.93 10.98 -8.14
N ALA A 164 3.77 10.39 -8.46
CA ALA A 164 3.24 9.15 -7.90
C ALA A 164 2.89 8.15 -9.01
N ASP A 165 3.63 8.13 -10.10
CA ASP A 165 3.43 7.40 -11.35
C ASP A 165 3.96 5.95 -11.35
N GLY A 166 4.32 5.44 -10.17
CA GLY A 166 4.65 4.03 -9.98
C GLY A 166 6.16 3.70 -10.03
N ALA A 167 6.47 2.40 -9.89
CA ALA A 167 7.85 1.93 -9.68
C ALA A 167 8.78 2.24 -10.87
N HIS A 168 8.25 2.24 -12.08
CA HIS A 168 9.01 2.49 -13.31
C HIS A 168 8.98 3.95 -13.77
N SER A 169 8.65 4.88 -12.87
CA SER A 169 8.46 6.31 -13.10
C SER A 169 9.32 6.89 -14.23
N PRO A 170 8.72 7.27 -15.38
CA PRO A 170 9.46 7.93 -16.45
C PRO A 170 9.88 9.34 -16.05
N LEU A 171 9.09 10.04 -15.24
CA LEU A 171 9.37 11.40 -14.79
C LEU A 171 10.57 11.44 -13.82
N ARG A 172 10.67 10.44 -12.92
CA ARG A 172 11.87 10.28 -12.09
C ARG A 172 13.12 10.13 -12.94
N LYS A 173 13.07 9.30 -14.00
CA LYS A 173 14.20 9.11 -14.94
C LYS A 173 14.56 10.38 -15.70
N GLN A 174 13.57 11.15 -16.17
CA GLN A 174 13.80 12.43 -16.84
C GLN A 174 14.52 13.45 -15.93
N LEU A 175 14.19 13.43 -14.63
CA LEU A 175 14.87 14.26 -13.64
C LEU A 175 16.29 13.77 -13.32
N GLY A 176 16.75 12.63 -13.87
CA GLY A 176 18.04 12.04 -13.57
C GLY A 176 18.16 11.58 -12.12
N ILE A 177 17.05 11.16 -11.51
CA ILE A 177 17.05 10.61 -10.15
C ILE A 177 17.25 9.09 -10.24
N ASP A 178 18.41 8.64 -9.79
CA ASP A 178 18.77 7.23 -9.75
C ASP A 178 18.01 6.45 -8.68
N THR A 179 18.02 5.12 -8.84
CA THR A 179 17.42 4.19 -7.87
C THR A 179 18.42 3.14 -7.46
N GLN A 180 18.36 2.75 -6.20
CA GLN A 180 18.96 1.52 -5.71
C GLN A 180 17.93 0.40 -5.88
N VAL A 181 18.32 -0.68 -6.54
CA VAL A 181 17.45 -1.83 -6.81
C VAL A 181 18.09 -3.08 -6.22
N GLU A 182 17.37 -3.77 -5.36
CA GLU A 182 17.73 -5.08 -4.86
C GLU A 182 16.72 -6.10 -5.35
N ASN A 183 17.19 -7.10 -6.12
CA ASN A 183 16.34 -8.15 -6.67
C ASN A 183 16.39 -9.37 -5.74
N TYR A 184 15.21 -9.82 -5.29
CA TYR A 184 15.10 -11.00 -4.43
C TYR A 184 15.07 -12.33 -5.21
N HIS A 185 15.04 -12.29 -6.55
CA HIS A 185 14.87 -13.46 -7.42
C HIS A 185 13.63 -14.29 -7.07
N GLN A 186 12.58 -13.60 -6.69
CA GLN A 186 11.28 -14.16 -6.32
C GLN A 186 10.15 -13.45 -7.07
N HIS A 187 9.00 -14.12 -7.18
CA HIS A 187 7.75 -13.54 -7.63
C HIS A 187 6.67 -13.67 -6.55
N ALA A 188 5.78 -12.71 -6.46
CA ALA A 188 4.52 -12.85 -5.74
C ALA A 188 3.43 -13.30 -6.71
N ILE A 189 2.84 -14.46 -6.48
CA ILE A 189 1.61 -14.89 -7.13
C ILE A 189 0.44 -14.37 -6.29
N ILE A 190 -0.40 -13.56 -6.91
CA ILE A 190 -1.57 -12.95 -6.30
C ILE A 190 -2.82 -13.54 -6.91
N SER A 191 -3.77 -13.92 -6.06
CA SER A 191 -5.09 -14.43 -6.44
C SER A 191 -6.06 -14.25 -5.28
N ASN A 192 -7.36 -14.42 -5.50
CA ASN A 192 -8.31 -14.67 -4.44
C ASN A 192 -8.63 -16.18 -4.41
N VAL A 193 -8.78 -16.72 -3.21
CA VAL A 193 -9.08 -18.14 -3.01
C VAL A 193 -10.24 -18.29 -2.04
N SER A 194 -11.04 -19.36 -2.20
CA SER A 194 -12.10 -19.70 -1.25
C SER A 194 -11.81 -21.00 -0.55
N PHE A 195 -12.30 -21.08 0.68
CA PHE A 195 -12.17 -22.21 1.57
C PHE A 195 -13.55 -22.70 2.03
N ASP A 196 -13.61 -23.94 2.52
CA ASP A 196 -14.83 -24.52 3.09
C ASP A 196 -15.07 -24.10 4.54
N ARG A 197 -14.10 -23.43 5.18
CA ARG A 197 -14.23 -22.87 6.53
C ARG A 197 -14.00 -21.37 6.53
N ALA A 198 -14.75 -20.68 7.41
CA ALA A 198 -14.58 -19.26 7.63
C ALA A 198 -13.20 -18.94 8.20
N HIS A 199 -12.65 -17.81 7.81
CA HIS A 199 -11.37 -17.30 8.33
C HIS A 199 -11.53 -16.59 9.68
N ASP A 200 -12.76 -16.31 10.15
CA ASP A 200 -13.05 -15.62 11.42
C ASP A 200 -12.20 -14.35 11.59
N HIS A 201 -12.09 -13.53 10.55
CA HIS A 201 -11.29 -12.30 10.50
C HIS A 201 -9.79 -12.48 10.83
N LYS A 202 -9.26 -13.67 10.59
CA LYS A 202 -7.84 -13.97 10.79
C LYS A 202 -7.07 -13.86 9.50
N ALA A 203 -6.00 -13.07 9.52
CA ALA A 203 -4.96 -13.11 8.51
C ALA A 203 -3.92 -14.18 8.88
N TYR A 204 -3.38 -14.83 7.88
CA TYR A 204 -2.33 -15.81 8.05
C TYR A 204 -1.09 -15.38 7.27
N GLU A 205 0.04 -15.29 7.95
CA GLU A 205 1.35 -15.13 7.36
C GLU A 205 2.13 -16.40 7.66
N ARG A 206 2.35 -17.21 6.64
CA ARG A 206 3.05 -18.48 6.76
C ARG A 206 4.37 -18.43 6.01
N PHE A 207 5.44 -18.44 6.72
CA PHE A 207 6.76 -18.57 6.13
C PHE A 207 7.00 -20.00 5.69
N THR A 208 7.58 -20.17 4.51
CA THR A 208 7.94 -21.45 3.93
C THR A 208 9.39 -21.42 3.47
N ASP A 209 9.92 -22.57 3.12
CA ASP A 209 11.27 -22.74 2.55
C ASP A 209 11.47 -22.02 1.20
N GLU A 210 10.37 -21.64 0.52
CA GLU A 210 10.39 -20.94 -0.77
C GLU A 210 10.11 -19.43 -0.63
N GLY A 211 9.54 -19.02 0.51
CA GLY A 211 9.16 -17.64 0.81
C GLY A 211 7.88 -17.54 1.61
N PRO A 212 7.44 -16.33 1.94
CA PRO A 212 6.20 -16.10 2.67
C PRO A 212 4.97 -16.39 1.82
N LEU A 213 3.94 -16.93 2.48
CA LEU A 213 2.60 -17.15 1.95
C LEU A 213 1.61 -16.45 2.88
N ALA A 214 0.92 -15.44 2.38
CA ALA A 214 -0.11 -14.71 3.12
C ALA A 214 -1.51 -15.05 2.61
N LEU A 215 -2.45 -15.21 3.54
CA LEU A 215 -3.89 -15.25 3.29
C LEU A 215 -4.55 -14.16 4.13
N LEU A 216 -5.13 -13.18 3.47
CA LEU A 216 -5.78 -12.05 4.09
C LEU A 216 -7.30 -12.22 4.00
N PRO A 217 -8.08 -11.99 5.08
CA PRO A 217 -9.52 -12.19 5.07
C PRO A 217 -10.20 -11.20 4.11
N LEU A 218 -11.15 -11.68 3.33
CA LEU A 218 -12.03 -10.89 2.48
C LEU A 218 -13.48 -11.10 2.92
N LEU A 219 -14.35 -10.16 2.61
CA LEU A 219 -15.77 -10.33 2.80
C LEU A 219 -16.27 -11.53 2.00
N ASP A 220 -17.16 -12.30 2.59
CA ASP A 220 -17.80 -13.41 1.92
C ASP A 220 -18.57 -12.94 0.69
N PHE A 221 -18.59 -13.74 -0.34
CA PHE A 221 -19.30 -13.45 -1.56
C PHE A 221 -19.93 -14.72 -2.12
N GLU A 222 -21.24 -14.66 -2.45
CA GLU A 222 -22.03 -15.81 -2.94
C GLU A 222 -21.95 -17.05 -2.03
N GLY A 223 -21.84 -16.82 -0.72
CA GLY A 223 -21.73 -17.90 0.27
C GLY A 223 -20.33 -18.54 0.37
N ALA A 224 -19.36 -18.02 -0.35
CA ALA A 224 -17.97 -18.50 -0.30
C ALA A 224 -17.12 -17.67 0.67
N HIS A 225 -16.38 -18.36 1.56
CA HIS A 225 -15.39 -17.74 2.45
C HIS A 225 -14.11 -17.43 1.66
N ARG A 226 -13.83 -16.15 1.44
CA ARG A 226 -12.75 -15.69 0.56
C ARG A 226 -11.55 -15.18 1.33
N SER A 227 -10.36 -15.41 0.75
CA SER A 227 -9.12 -14.79 1.21
C SER A 227 -8.30 -14.29 0.02
N ALA A 228 -7.64 -13.15 0.18
CA ALA A 228 -6.65 -12.69 -0.78
C ALA A 228 -5.33 -13.45 -0.52
N LEU A 229 -4.82 -14.10 -1.56
CA LEU A 229 -3.57 -14.83 -1.55
C LEU A 229 -2.43 -13.94 -2.02
N VAL A 230 -1.34 -13.93 -1.26
CA VAL A 230 -0.02 -13.47 -1.72
C VAL A 230 0.97 -14.61 -1.46
N TRP A 231 1.38 -15.29 -2.52
CA TRP A 231 2.30 -16.44 -2.42
C TRP A 231 3.63 -16.11 -3.08
N THR A 232 4.66 -15.96 -2.27
CA THR A 232 6.02 -15.73 -2.75
C THR A 232 6.67 -17.03 -3.12
N VAL A 233 7.23 -17.08 -4.32
CA VAL A 233 7.91 -18.25 -4.90
C VAL A 233 9.20 -17.84 -5.59
N PRO A 234 10.18 -18.75 -5.74
CA PRO A 234 11.37 -18.52 -6.58
C PRO A 234 10.97 -18.12 -8.02
N SER A 235 11.73 -17.23 -8.64
CA SER A 235 11.44 -16.80 -10.02
C SER A 235 11.43 -17.95 -11.02
N SER A 236 12.24 -19.02 -10.77
CA SER A 236 12.27 -20.25 -11.57
C SER A 236 10.96 -21.00 -11.61
N ASP A 237 10.15 -20.90 -10.55
CA ASP A 237 8.97 -21.73 -10.35
C ASP A 237 7.67 -20.99 -10.74
N SER A 238 7.78 -19.66 -10.88
CA SER A 238 6.62 -18.79 -11.13
C SER A 238 5.85 -19.17 -12.39
N GLU A 239 6.54 -19.34 -13.51
CA GLU A 239 5.90 -19.65 -14.80
C GLU A 239 5.19 -21.01 -14.76
N SER A 240 5.84 -22.04 -14.17
CA SER A 240 5.26 -23.37 -14.03
C SER A 240 4.01 -23.38 -13.15
N LEU A 241 4.00 -22.61 -12.05
CA LEU A 241 2.85 -22.46 -11.16
C LEU A 241 1.69 -21.70 -11.83
N MET A 242 2.01 -20.66 -12.60
CA MET A 242 1.01 -19.89 -13.35
C MET A 242 0.35 -20.71 -14.47
N ALA A 243 1.05 -21.69 -15.04
CA ALA A 243 0.55 -22.58 -16.09
C ALA A 243 -0.33 -23.74 -15.58
N LEU A 244 -0.40 -23.96 -14.26
CA LEU A 244 -1.22 -25.04 -13.70
C LEU A 244 -2.71 -24.81 -13.91
N SER A 245 -3.49 -25.91 -13.98
CA SER A 245 -4.96 -25.80 -13.82
C SER A 245 -5.31 -25.30 -12.39
N ASP A 246 -6.53 -24.80 -12.20
CA ASP A 246 -6.97 -24.30 -10.88
C ASP A 246 -6.93 -25.40 -9.81
N GLU A 247 -7.29 -26.65 -10.17
CA GLU A 247 -7.24 -27.80 -9.26
C GLU A 247 -5.79 -28.16 -8.88
N ALA A 248 -4.87 -28.14 -9.86
CA ALA A 248 -3.48 -28.44 -9.61
C ALA A 248 -2.82 -27.34 -8.76
N PHE A 249 -3.12 -26.08 -9.04
CA PHE A 249 -2.68 -24.93 -8.24
C PHE A 249 -3.23 -25.00 -6.80
N ALA A 250 -4.53 -25.22 -6.64
CA ALA A 250 -5.17 -25.38 -5.33
C ALA A 250 -4.50 -26.51 -4.52
N LYS A 251 -4.19 -27.66 -5.15
CA LYS A 251 -3.49 -28.76 -4.50
C LYS A 251 -2.09 -28.36 -4.01
N GLN A 252 -1.32 -27.65 -4.82
CA GLN A 252 0.00 -27.18 -4.40
C GLN A 252 -0.08 -26.14 -3.28
N LEU A 253 -1.00 -25.17 -3.41
CA LEU A 253 -1.25 -24.18 -2.37
C LEU A 253 -1.69 -24.83 -1.05
N GLN A 254 -2.60 -25.83 -1.12
CA GLN A 254 -3.05 -26.59 0.05
C GLN A 254 -1.89 -27.30 0.77
N GLN A 255 -0.96 -27.88 0.02
CA GLN A 255 0.23 -28.53 0.61
C GLN A 255 1.15 -27.53 1.31
N ARG A 256 1.22 -26.29 0.84
CA ARG A 256 2.05 -25.23 1.44
C ARG A 256 1.36 -24.60 2.65
N PHE A 257 0.08 -24.26 2.52
CA PHE A 257 -0.69 -23.62 3.59
C PHE A 257 -1.13 -24.59 4.68
N GLY A 258 -1.58 -25.78 4.32
CA GLY A 258 -2.19 -26.77 5.23
C GLY A 258 -3.71 -26.61 5.27
N PHE A 259 -4.37 -27.23 6.28
CA PHE A 259 -5.83 -27.42 6.35
C PHE A 259 -6.51 -26.55 7.42
N ARG A 260 -5.89 -25.46 7.86
CA ARG A 260 -6.46 -24.61 8.92
C ARG A 260 -7.80 -23.96 8.53
N LEU A 261 -7.92 -23.59 7.27
CA LEU A 261 -9.16 -23.05 6.67
C LEU A 261 -9.98 -24.14 5.93
N GLY A 262 -9.69 -25.41 6.17
CA GLY A 262 -10.30 -26.52 5.45
C GLY A 262 -9.71 -26.69 4.05
N MET A 263 -10.54 -27.11 3.09
CA MET A 263 -10.14 -27.32 1.70
C MET A 263 -10.32 -26.05 0.87
N ILE A 264 -9.41 -25.84 -0.08
CA ILE A 264 -9.57 -24.81 -1.10
C ILE A 264 -10.64 -25.27 -2.06
N SER A 265 -11.71 -24.47 -2.19
CA SER A 265 -12.86 -24.79 -3.03
C SER A 265 -12.84 -24.07 -4.38
N ARG A 266 -12.16 -22.89 -4.46
CA ARG A 266 -12.05 -22.09 -5.71
C ARG A 266 -10.75 -21.28 -5.71
N VAL A 267 -10.19 -21.10 -6.90
CA VAL A 267 -9.06 -20.20 -7.18
C VAL A 267 -9.54 -19.18 -8.20
N GLY A 268 -9.26 -17.90 -7.96
CA GLY A 268 -9.53 -16.81 -8.89
C GLY A 268 -8.40 -16.60 -9.90
N GLU A 269 -8.51 -15.55 -10.70
CA GLU A 269 -7.45 -15.17 -11.63
C GLU A 269 -6.12 -14.98 -10.91
N ARG A 270 -5.05 -15.51 -11.49
CA ARG A 270 -3.70 -15.44 -10.95
C ARG A 270 -2.88 -14.39 -11.68
N SER A 271 -2.14 -13.60 -10.94
CA SER A 271 -1.16 -12.65 -11.47
C SER A 271 0.18 -12.83 -10.78
N ALA A 272 1.28 -12.81 -11.53
CA ALA A 272 2.63 -12.92 -10.99
C ALA A 272 3.39 -11.60 -11.15
N TYR A 273 4.05 -11.15 -10.08
CA TYR A 273 4.82 -9.90 -10.05
C TYR A 273 6.23 -10.17 -9.55
N PRO A 274 7.27 -9.69 -10.27
CA PRO A 274 8.64 -9.80 -9.78
C PRO A 274 8.81 -8.98 -8.50
N LEU A 275 9.51 -9.55 -7.53
CA LEU A 275 9.76 -8.93 -6.24
C LEU A 275 11.14 -8.30 -6.22
N GLN A 276 11.16 -7.01 -6.00
CA GLN A 276 12.36 -6.21 -5.86
C GLN A 276 12.11 -5.09 -4.85
N LEU A 277 13.16 -4.69 -4.15
CA LEU A 277 13.18 -3.44 -3.41
C LEU A 277 13.76 -2.38 -4.35
N THR A 278 13.03 -1.28 -4.54
CA THR A 278 13.54 -0.12 -5.26
C THR A 278 13.40 1.10 -4.38
N SER A 279 14.48 1.85 -4.19
CA SER A 279 14.49 3.10 -3.45
C SER A 279 15.11 4.20 -4.30
N ALA A 280 14.44 5.32 -4.45
CA ALA A 280 15.00 6.50 -5.11
C ALA A 280 16.13 7.09 -4.26
N CYS A 281 17.24 7.45 -4.90
CA CYS A 281 18.39 8.08 -4.21
C CYS A 281 18.05 9.48 -3.68
N GLU A 282 17.08 10.14 -4.30
CA GLU A 282 16.55 11.43 -3.89
C GLU A 282 15.01 11.36 -3.90
N GLN A 283 14.35 11.90 -2.88
CA GLN A 283 12.88 11.97 -2.81
C GLN A 283 12.33 13.34 -3.15
N VAL A 284 13.14 14.39 -2.98
CA VAL A 284 12.70 15.77 -3.15
C VAL A 284 13.74 16.60 -3.90
N ARG A 285 13.26 17.51 -4.72
CA ARG A 285 13.98 18.66 -5.28
C ARG A 285 13.12 19.90 -5.13
N SER A 286 13.64 21.08 -5.37
CA SER A 286 12.80 22.29 -5.38
C SER A 286 11.59 22.07 -6.27
N ASN A 287 10.40 22.25 -5.70
CA ASN A 287 9.10 22.12 -6.36
C ASN A 287 8.73 20.71 -6.85
N VAL A 288 9.48 19.65 -6.48
CA VAL A 288 9.22 18.27 -6.91
C VAL A 288 9.34 17.32 -5.73
N VAL A 289 8.38 16.39 -5.62
CA VAL A 289 8.39 15.28 -4.64
C VAL A 289 8.13 13.96 -5.38
N LEU A 290 8.90 12.93 -5.07
CA LEU A 290 8.59 11.54 -5.43
C LEU A 290 7.83 10.88 -4.29
N MET A 291 6.79 10.12 -4.60
CA MET A 291 5.92 9.50 -3.59
C MET A 291 5.44 8.11 -3.99
N GLY A 292 5.13 7.28 -2.99
CA GLY A 292 4.68 5.91 -3.21
C GLY A 292 5.71 5.08 -3.96
N ASN A 293 5.27 4.24 -4.90
CA ASN A 293 6.18 3.35 -5.63
C ASN A 293 7.21 4.08 -6.50
N ALA A 294 7.00 5.36 -6.81
CA ALA A 294 8.03 6.17 -7.49
C ALA A 294 9.22 6.49 -6.58
N ALA A 295 9.00 6.58 -5.26
CA ALA A 295 10.03 6.78 -4.24
C ALA A 295 10.53 5.45 -3.66
N HIS A 296 9.60 4.57 -3.23
CA HIS A 296 9.88 3.30 -2.57
C HIS A 296 8.95 2.22 -3.09
N PHE A 297 9.49 1.22 -3.77
CA PHE A 297 8.75 0.01 -4.15
C PHE A 297 9.22 -1.14 -3.27
N LEU A 298 8.34 -1.60 -2.38
CA LEU A 298 8.65 -2.59 -1.34
C LEU A 298 8.16 -3.98 -1.70
N HIS A 299 8.77 -4.99 -1.09
CA HIS A 299 8.24 -6.34 -1.06
C HIS A 299 6.85 -6.35 -0.38
N PRO A 300 5.86 -7.11 -0.88
CA PRO A 300 4.48 -7.09 -0.35
C PRO A 300 4.31 -7.74 1.03
N VAL A 301 5.38 -8.16 1.69
CA VAL A 301 5.32 -8.70 3.06
C VAL A 301 4.61 -7.71 3.97
N ALA A 302 3.62 -8.23 4.70
CA ALA A 302 2.78 -7.47 5.63
C ALA A 302 2.04 -6.26 5.01
N GLY A 303 1.91 -6.15 3.70
CA GLY A 303 1.14 -5.10 3.03
C GLY A 303 1.62 -3.67 3.28
N GLN A 304 2.90 -3.45 3.58
CA GLN A 304 3.41 -2.17 4.07
C GLN A 304 3.53 -1.06 3.02
N GLY A 305 3.60 -1.37 1.72
CA GLY A 305 3.90 -0.37 0.69
C GLY A 305 2.88 0.79 0.62
N PHE A 306 1.59 0.48 0.57
CA PHE A 306 0.55 1.53 0.53
C PHE A 306 0.40 2.24 1.87
N ASN A 307 0.55 1.53 3.00
CA ASN A 307 0.52 2.11 4.33
C ASN A 307 1.65 3.13 4.54
N LEU A 308 2.87 2.81 4.11
CA LEU A 308 3.99 3.75 4.13
C LEU A 308 3.68 4.99 3.27
N ALA A 309 3.16 4.79 2.06
CA ALA A 309 2.81 5.90 1.17
C ALA A 309 1.73 6.82 1.76
N LEU A 310 0.75 6.29 2.50
CA LEU A 310 -0.24 7.12 3.22
C LEU A 310 0.40 7.96 4.32
N ARG A 311 1.34 7.39 5.08
CA ARG A 311 2.09 8.14 6.09
C ARG A 311 2.98 9.22 5.47
N ASP A 312 3.61 8.92 4.32
CA ASP A 312 4.35 9.90 3.52
C ASP A 312 3.44 11.05 3.07
N CYS A 313 2.23 10.74 2.58
CA CYS A 313 1.23 11.75 2.21
C CYS A 313 0.89 12.67 3.40
N ALA A 314 0.59 12.10 4.56
CA ALA A 314 0.24 12.85 5.75
C ALA A 314 1.40 13.74 6.23
N SER A 315 2.62 13.22 6.22
CA SER A 315 3.81 13.97 6.62
C SER A 315 4.14 15.12 5.67
N LEU A 316 4.00 14.91 4.37
CA LEU A 316 4.15 15.99 3.39
C LEU A 316 3.10 17.08 3.63
N CYS A 317 1.84 16.70 3.81
CA CYS A 317 0.76 17.65 4.12
C CYS A 317 1.07 18.46 5.38
N ALA A 318 1.52 17.81 6.47
CA ALA A 318 1.86 18.48 7.71
C ALA A 318 3.01 19.48 7.52
N SER A 319 4.09 19.08 6.85
CA SER A 319 5.24 19.95 6.58
C SER A 319 4.89 21.18 5.73
N LEU A 320 4.02 20.97 4.72
CA LEU A 320 3.53 22.08 3.89
C LEU A 320 2.59 23.02 4.65
N ALA A 321 1.81 22.49 5.59
CA ALA A 321 0.90 23.28 6.41
C ALA A 321 1.64 24.11 7.48
N GLU A 322 2.70 23.58 8.08
CA GLU A 322 3.57 24.31 9.01
C GLU A 322 4.23 25.52 8.34
N ASP A 323 4.70 25.32 7.12
CA ASP A 323 5.41 26.33 6.35
C ASP A 323 4.48 27.07 5.35
N ALA A 324 3.17 27.15 5.64
CA ALA A 324 2.18 27.75 4.75
C ALA A 324 2.43 29.22 4.37
N HIS A 325 3.30 29.89 5.11
CA HIS A 325 3.76 31.27 4.81
C HIS A 325 4.87 31.31 3.76
N LEU A 326 5.48 30.16 3.42
CA LEU A 326 6.52 30.03 2.40
C LEU A 326 5.90 29.62 1.06
N PRO A 327 6.60 29.88 -0.07
CA PRO A 327 6.19 29.35 -1.36
C PRO A 327 6.08 27.82 -1.33
N LEU A 328 4.99 27.28 -1.90
CA LEU A 328 4.83 25.84 -2.09
C LEU A 328 6.04 25.27 -2.88
N GLY A 329 6.50 24.12 -2.46
CA GLY A 329 7.63 23.48 -3.12
C GLY A 329 9.02 23.99 -2.71
N LYS A 330 9.12 24.89 -1.72
CA LYS A 330 10.40 25.34 -1.20
C LYS A 330 11.20 24.13 -0.65
N LEU A 331 12.44 23.99 -1.10
CA LEU A 331 13.28 22.82 -0.77
C LEU A 331 13.45 22.62 0.74
N THR A 332 13.55 23.71 1.52
CA THR A 332 13.66 23.62 2.99
C THR A 332 12.48 22.93 3.63
N THR A 333 11.24 23.19 3.17
CA THR A 333 10.02 22.55 3.65
C THR A 333 9.97 21.08 3.21
N LEU A 334 10.36 20.80 1.96
CA LEU A 334 10.40 19.42 1.46
C LEU A 334 11.46 18.58 2.16
N LEU A 335 12.59 19.17 2.56
CA LEU A 335 13.60 18.48 3.37
C LEU A 335 13.12 18.21 4.81
N LYS A 336 12.26 19.05 5.40
CA LYS A 336 11.61 18.75 6.69
C LYS A 336 10.76 17.48 6.57
N TYR A 337 9.96 17.37 5.51
CA TYR A 337 9.18 16.16 5.23
C TYR A 337 10.09 14.92 5.16
N VAL A 338 11.17 14.96 4.36
CA VAL A 338 12.11 13.83 4.25
C VAL A 338 12.72 13.48 5.60
N GLN A 339 13.13 14.47 6.40
CA GLN A 339 13.70 14.25 7.73
C GLN A 339 12.67 13.64 8.70
N ALA A 340 11.43 14.10 8.66
CA ALA A 340 10.35 13.58 9.51
C ALA A 340 10.03 12.10 9.21
N GLN A 341 10.08 11.72 7.92
CA GLN A 341 9.77 10.35 7.48
C GLN A 341 10.97 9.39 7.52
N LYS A 342 12.18 9.90 7.67
CA LYS A 342 13.41 9.10 7.54
C LYS A 342 13.42 7.85 8.41
N LEU A 343 13.05 7.97 9.68
CA LEU A 343 13.05 6.84 10.61
C LEU A 343 11.95 5.83 10.28
N ASP A 344 10.76 6.29 9.94
CA ASP A 344 9.64 5.41 9.56
C ASP A 344 9.93 4.67 8.26
N GLN A 345 10.42 5.36 7.25
CA GLN A 345 10.83 4.76 5.97
C GLN A 345 11.95 3.74 6.18
N GLN A 346 13.00 4.08 6.91
CA GLN A 346 14.11 3.17 7.21
C GLN A 346 13.64 1.94 8.00
N ALA A 347 12.77 2.13 9.00
CA ALA A 347 12.22 1.03 9.78
C ALA A 347 11.33 0.12 8.92
N THR A 348 10.44 0.69 8.09
CA THR A 348 9.53 -0.07 7.24
C THR A 348 10.27 -0.81 6.12
N VAL A 349 11.20 -0.15 5.43
CA VAL A 349 12.04 -0.74 4.38
C VAL A 349 12.94 -1.81 4.98
N GLY A 350 13.64 -1.51 6.07
CA GLY A 350 14.55 -2.43 6.75
C GLY A 350 13.83 -3.64 7.33
N PHE A 351 12.62 -3.47 7.87
CA PHE A 351 11.77 -4.57 8.33
C PHE A 351 11.38 -5.48 7.17
N SER A 352 10.83 -4.91 6.09
CA SER A 352 10.43 -5.69 4.90
C SER A 352 11.61 -6.46 4.31
N ASP A 353 12.77 -5.82 4.16
CA ASP A 353 13.99 -6.42 3.63
C ASP A 353 14.53 -7.52 4.56
N SER A 354 14.63 -7.24 5.86
CA SER A 354 15.14 -8.20 6.85
C SER A 354 14.28 -9.45 6.96
N VAL A 355 12.95 -9.27 7.00
CA VAL A 355 12.00 -10.39 7.02
C VAL A 355 12.15 -11.22 5.74
N THR A 356 12.15 -10.56 4.56
CA THR A 356 12.34 -11.27 3.29
C THR A 356 13.63 -12.08 3.28
N LYS A 357 14.77 -11.48 3.62
CA LYS A 357 16.07 -12.15 3.65
C LYS A 357 16.16 -13.29 4.67
N LEU A 358 15.62 -13.09 5.88
CA LEU A 358 15.65 -14.09 6.94
C LEU A 358 14.83 -15.34 6.57
N PHE A 359 13.66 -15.12 5.94
CA PHE A 359 12.77 -16.23 5.60
C PHE A 359 13.03 -16.83 4.21
N SER A 360 13.84 -16.19 3.36
CA SER A 360 14.31 -16.77 2.10
C SER A 360 15.53 -17.70 2.27
N ARG A 361 16.12 -17.78 3.47
CA ARG A 361 17.26 -18.65 3.75
C ARG A 361 16.80 -19.96 4.37
N SER A 362 17.28 -21.07 3.82
CA SER A 362 16.99 -22.45 4.30
C SER A 362 18.09 -23.05 5.18
N ASP A 363 19.14 -22.26 5.52
CA ASP A 363 20.25 -22.73 6.34
C ASP A 363 19.85 -22.85 7.84
N LEU A 364 20.47 -23.81 8.54
CA LEU A 364 20.21 -24.10 9.95
C LEU A 364 20.34 -22.85 10.88
N PRO A 365 21.36 -21.99 10.75
CA PRO A 365 21.45 -20.79 11.58
C PRO A 365 20.25 -19.85 11.41
N SER A 366 19.75 -19.66 10.19
CA SER A 366 18.59 -18.84 9.91
C SER A 366 17.30 -19.45 10.50
N ALA A 367 17.14 -20.78 10.43
CA ALA A 367 16.03 -21.49 11.05
C ALA A 367 16.02 -21.31 12.58
N VAL A 368 17.17 -21.46 13.24
CA VAL A 368 17.30 -21.22 14.68
C VAL A 368 17.01 -19.76 15.04
N LEU A 369 17.51 -18.80 14.25
CA LEU A 369 17.26 -17.37 14.49
C LEU A 369 15.76 -17.03 14.35
N ARG A 370 15.05 -17.62 13.37
CA ARG A 370 13.59 -17.47 13.24
C ARG A 370 12.86 -18.01 14.48
N GLN A 371 13.22 -19.22 14.96
CA GLN A 371 12.62 -19.81 16.15
C GLN A 371 12.87 -18.96 17.41
N LEU A 372 14.10 -18.50 17.60
CA LEU A 372 14.43 -17.60 18.70
C LEU A 372 13.68 -16.26 18.59
N GLY A 373 13.48 -15.75 17.37
CA GLY A 373 12.68 -14.57 17.11
C GLY A 373 11.21 -14.76 17.54
N PHE A 374 10.56 -15.85 17.13
CA PHE A 374 9.19 -16.18 17.56
C PHE A 374 9.10 -16.38 19.07
N LEU A 375 10.03 -17.14 19.64
CA LEU A 375 10.07 -17.34 21.10
C LEU A 375 10.28 -16.00 21.85
N GLY A 376 11.12 -15.12 21.31
CA GLY A 376 11.32 -13.77 21.85
C GLY A 376 10.05 -12.92 21.81
N LEU A 377 9.26 -13.00 20.73
CA LEU A 377 7.98 -12.30 20.61
C LEU A 377 6.92 -12.84 21.60
N GLU A 378 6.93 -14.16 21.89
CA GLU A 378 6.03 -14.77 22.87
C GLU A 378 6.45 -14.49 24.31
N LEU A 379 7.75 -14.61 24.62
CA LEU A 379 8.25 -14.53 26.00
C LEU A 379 8.56 -13.12 26.49
N VAL A 380 8.76 -12.16 25.55
CA VAL A 380 9.08 -10.77 25.87
C VAL A 380 7.93 -9.87 25.41
N PRO A 381 6.96 -9.54 26.28
CA PRO A 381 5.78 -8.76 25.92
C PRO A 381 6.09 -7.42 25.25
N GLN A 382 7.20 -6.77 25.64
CA GLN A 382 7.63 -5.51 25.05
C GLN A 382 8.09 -5.67 23.60
N ALA A 383 8.78 -6.78 23.25
CA ALA A 383 9.19 -7.06 21.88
C ALA A 383 7.97 -7.36 20.99
N GLY A 384 7.01 -8.12 21.51
CA GLY A 384 5.73 -8.37 20.85
C GLY A 384 4.93 -7.09 20.62
N ALA A 385 4.87 -6.20 21.62
CA ALA A 385 4.19 -4.92 21.49
C ALA A 385 4.85 -3.99 20.46
N LEU A 386 6.18 -3.89 20.45
CA LEU A 386 6.92 -3.10 19.45
C LEU A 386 6.73 -3.65 18.03
N PHE A 387 6.79 -4.96 17.86
CA PHE A 387 6.51 -5.62 16.58
C PHE A 387 5.10 -5.33 16.10
N SER A 388 4.11 -5.46 16.99
CA SER A 388 2.71 -5.17 16.68
C SER A 388 2.50 -3.70 16.32
N GLN A 389 3.08 -2.76 17.06
CA GLN A 389 2.99 -1.32 16.78
C GLN A 389 3.60 -0.97 15.42
N GLN A 390 4.72 -1.58 15.06
CA GLN A 390 5.35 -1.39 13.76
C GLN A 390 4.48 -1.97 12.64
N ALA A 391 3.94 -3.17 12.81
CA ALA A 391 3.05 -3.81 11.84
C ALA A 391 1.74 -3.01 11.65
N MET A 392 1.22 -2.42 12.72
CA MET A 392 0.02 -1.57 12.70
C MET A 392 0.28 -0.14 12.21
N GLY A 393 1.53 0.28 12.03
CA GLY A 393 1.90 1.62 11.57
C GLY A 393 1.56 2.76 12.54
N ARG A 394 1.22 2.47 13.81
CA ARG A 394 0.72 3.46 14.77
C ARG A 394 1.81 4.33 15.39
N ALA A 395 3.04 3.84 15.43
CA ALA A 395 4.17 4.60 16.01
C ALA A 395 4.40 5.95 15.30
N ALA A 396 4.13 6.01 13.99
CA ALA A 396 4.33 7.22 13.19
C ALA A 396 3.07 8.07 12.99
N THR A 397 1.86 7.47 13.08
CA THR A 397 0.61 8.15 12.68
C THR A 397 0.00 9.04 13.76
N GLN A 398 0.23 8.76 15.05
CA GLN A 398 -0.35 9.57 16.13
C GLN A 398 0.04 11.05 16.07
N ALA A 399 1.26 11.35 15.63
CA ALA A 399 1.71 12.75 15.49
C ALA A 399 0.95 13.51 14.39
N TYR A 400 0.53 12.81 13.32
CA TYR A 400 -0.15 13.43 12.18
C TYR A 400 -1.67 13.50 12.36
N ALA A 401 -2.31 12.49 12.95
CA ALA A 401 -3.74 12.48 13.21
C ALA A 401 -4.18 13.67 14.10
N ASN A 402 -3.38 14.01 15.11
CA ASN A 402 -3.64 15.17 15.97
C ASN A 402 -3.56 16.50 15.21
N GLY A 403 -2.70 16.62 14.19
CA GLY A 403 -2.60 17.81 13.34
C GLY A 403 -3.84 18.05 12.47
N PHE A 404 -4.57 16.99 12.09
CA PHE A 404 -5.83 17.07 11.35
C PHE A 404 -7.03 17.39 12.28
N ALA A 405 -7.05 16.87 13.52
CA ALA A 405 -8.15 17.02 14.45
C ALA A 405 -8.32 18.45 14.98
N HIS A 406 -7.22 19.19 15.18
CA HIS A 406 -7.27 20.57 15.72
C HIS A 406 -7.84 21.63 14.77
N LYS A 407 -8.07 21.34 13.49
CA LYS A 407 -8.63 22.31 12.53
C LYS A 407 -10.13 22.15 12.28
N GLY A 408 -10.76 21.06 12.74
CA GLY A 408 -12.21 20.84 12.64
C GLY A 408 -13.05 21.62 13.66
N GLU A 409 -12.43 22.25 14.68
CA GLU A 409 -13.14 23.01 15.72
C GLU A 409 -13.11 24.54 15.52
N VAL A 410 -12.51 25.03 14.44
CA VAL A 410 -12.46 26.46 14.10
C VAL A 410 -13.14 26.65 12.74
N GLY A 411 -14.46 26.49 12.73
CA GLY A 411 -15.30 26.75 11.57
C GLY A 411 -16.70 27.10 12.01
#